data_dd5ddd422c3a0570647a5934ed548e08
#
_entry.id   dd5ddd422c3a0570647a5934ed548e08
#
_cell.length_a   1.000
_cell.length_b   1.000
_cell.length_c   1.000
_cell.angle_alpha   90.00
_cell.angle_beta   90.00
_cell.angle_gamma   90.00
#
_symmetry.space_group_name_H-M   'P 1'
#
loop_
_entity.id
_entity.type
_entity.pdbx_description
1 polymer ?
#
loop_
_entity_poly.entity_id
_entity_poly.type
_entity_poly.pdbx_seq_one_letter_code
_entity_poly.pdbx_strand_id
1 'polypeptide(L)'
;YKYDDATDPLRNKDVFTVFQNQKSVAELPVKDFYFAWWGAPADGVQADRFATVSTTTFEVQAGQYVLELDSDDGARLYLDDQLLINHWDVHEASTDEATVSLKGPHRLRIEHFEAGGFSTLGFRMRPLR
;
A
#
# COMPACT_ATOMS: atom_id res chain seq x y z
N TYR A 1 9.82 1.39 -5.86
CA TYR A 1 10.03 2.41 -6.91
C TYR A 1 10.54 3.72 -6.32
N LYS A 2 11.36 4.41 -7.07
CA LYS A 2 11.76 5.80 -6.77
C LYS A 2 10.92 6.75 -7.61
N TYR A 3 10.65 7.95 -7.08
CA TYR A 3 9.96 8.97 -7.86
C TYR A 3 10.63 10.34 -7.69
N ASP A 4 10.35 11.23 -8.62
CA ASP A 4 10.82 12.61 -8.68
C ASP A 4 9.62 13.55 -8.92
N ASP A 5 9.87 14.82 -9.21
CA ASP A 5 8.79 15.79 -9.44
C ASP A 5 7.90 15.42 -10.63
N ALA A 6 8.46 14.77 -11.65
CA ALA A 6 7.69 14.38 -12.85
C ALA A 6 6.79 13.16 -12.57
N THR A 7 7.15 12.33 -11.61
CA THR A 7 6.42 11.11 -11.25
C THR A 7 5.86 11.16 -9.84
N ASP A 8 5.66 12.34 -9.28
CA ASP A 8 5.15 12.56 -7.93
C ASP A 8 3.70 12.08 -7.83
N PRO A 9 3.40 11.10 -6.94
CA PRO A 9 2.04 10.57 -6.77
C PRO A 9 1.01 11.62 -6.33
N LEU A 10 1.41 12.67 -5.65
CA LEU A 10 0.51 13.75 -5.26
C LEU A 10 0.07 14.61 -6.46
N ARG A 11 0.97 14.79 -7.42
CA ARG A 11 0.71 15.59 -8.63
C ARG A 11 0.05 14.78 -9.71
N ASN A 12 0.34 13.49 -9.78
CA ASN A 12 -0.19 12.57 -10.77
C ASN A 12 -0.73 11.33 -10.07
N LYS A 13 -2.04 11.29 -9.85
CA LYS A 13 -2.71 10.18 -9.16
C LYS A 13 -2.63 8.86 -9.93
N ASP A 14 -2.37 8.93 -11.24
CA ASP A 14 -2.29 7.76 -12.11
C ASP A 14 -0.85 7.28 -12.32
N VAL A 15 0.12 7.87 -11.61
CA VAL A 15 1.54 7.54 -11.79
C VAL A 15 1.85 6.08 -11.51
N PHE A 16 1.05 5.39 -10.71
CA PHE A 16 1.26 3.97 -10.44
C PHE A 16 1.05 3.09 -11.68
N THR A 17 0.30 3.56 -12.67
CA THR A 17 0.24 2.92 -13.98
C THR A 17 1.61 2.99 -14.67
N VAL A 18 2.32 4.11 -14.53
CA VAL A 18 3.69 4.26 -15.04
C VAL A 18 4.64 3.33 -14.28
N PHE A 19 4.56 3.29 -12.96
CA PHE A 19 5.40 2.41 -12.14
C PHE A 19 5.22 0.93 -12.50
N GLN A 20 4.00 0.49 -12.73
CA GLN A 20 3.70 -0.90 -13.10
C GLN A 20 4.34 -1.31 -14.45
N ASN A 21 4.60 -0.35 -15.32
CA ASN A 21 5.26 -0.57 -16.62
C ASN A 21 6.77 -0.40 -16.55
N GLN A 22 7.31 -0.09 -15.38
CA GLN A 22 8.73 0.05 -15.13
C GLN A 22 9.24 -1.10 -14.28
N LYS A 23 10.54 -1.36 -14.38
CA LYS A 23 11.18 -2.30 -13.47
C LYS A 23 11.28 -1.68 -12.07
N SER A 24 10.83 -2.38 -11.06
CA SER A 24 11.02 -1.98 -9.67
C SER A 24 12.50 -1.93 -9.31
N VAL A 25 12.88 -1.03 -8.39
CA VAL A 25 14.25 -0.95 -7.90
C VAL A 25 14.56 -2.16 -7.01
N ALA A 26 13.58 -2.61 -6.22
CA ALA A 26 13.71 -3.77 -5.36
C ALA A 26 12.38 -4.50 -5.25
N GLU A 27 12.42 -5.82 -5.13
CA GLU A 27 11.27 -6.67 -4.85
C GLU A 27 11.59 -7.55 -3.66
N LEU A 28 10.69 -7.59 -2.67
CA LEU A 28 10.89 -8.31 -1.44
C LEU A 28 9.69 -9.22 -1.16
N PRO A 29 9.90 -10.52 -0.87
CA PRO A 29 8.84 -11.36 -0.33
C PRO A 29 8.56 -10.93 1.12
N VAL A 30 7.28 -10.90 1.51
CA VAL A 30 6.87 -10.42 2.82
C VAL A 30 5.98 -11.44 3.49
N LYS A 31 6.26 -11.73 4.75
CA LYS A 31 5.50 -12.68 5.56
C LYS A 31 4.49 -11.95 6.46
N ASP A 32 4.97 -10.98 7.22
CA ASP A 32 4.15 -10.14 8.08
C ASP A 32 4.12 -8.74 7.50
N PHE A 33 2.92 -8.20 7.29
CA PHE A 33 2.76 -6.95 6.57
C PHE A 33 2.62 -5.77 7.54
N TYR A 34 3.74 -5.37 8.13
CA TYR A 34 3.87 -4.13 8.87
C TYR A 34 5.30 -3.62 8.74
N PHE A 35 5.45 -2.41 8.22
CA PHE A 35 6.73 -1.78 8.03
C PHE A 35 6.75 -0.39 8.64
N ALA A 36 7.88 -0.05 9.25
CA ALA A 36 8.14 1.28 9.76
C ALA A 36 9.59 1.63 9.38
N TRP A 37 9.74 2.69 8.58
CA TRP A 37 11.05 3.04 8.04
C TRP A 37 11.44 4.47 8.43
N TRP A 38 12.67 4.62 8.98
CA TRP A 38 13.31 5.90 9.17
C TRP A 38 14.24 6.26 8.01
N GLY A 39 14.49 5.35 7.11
CA GLY A 39 15.40 5.49 6.00
C GLY A 39 14.91 4.69 4.79
N ALA A 40 15.83 4.33 3.91
CA ALA A 40 15.52 3.57 2.72
C ALA A 40 14.87 2.22 3.08
N PRO A 41 13.76 1.84 2.41
CA PRO A 41 13.07 0.58 2.70
C PRO A 41 13.83 -0.65 2.19
N ALA A 42 14.77 -0.47 1.26
CA ALA A 42 15.56 -1.54 0.69
C ALA A 42 16.81 -0.97 0.04
N ASP A 43 17.79 -1.83 -0.24
CA ASP A 43 19.00 -1.42 -0.96
C ASP A 43 18.65 -0.86 -2.34
N GLY A 44 19.29 0.24 -2.70
CA GLY A 44 19.07 0.92 -3.97
C GLY A 44 17.85 1.84 -4.01
N VAL A 45 17.03 1.84 -2.95
CA VAL A 45 15.89 2.76 -2.80
C VAL A 45 16.31 3.91 -1.90
N GLN A 46 15.92 5.11 -2.25
CA GLN A 46 16.21 6.31 -1.44
C GLN A 46 15.35 6.33 -0.17
N ALA A 47 15.78 7.10 0.84
CA ALA A 47 15.07 7.21 2.11
C ALA A 47 13.73 7.93 2.00
N ASP A 48 13.66 8.93 1.11
CA ASP A 48 12.46 9.72 0.83
C ASP A 48 12.08 9.59 -0.64
N ARG A 49 10.83 9.97 -0.97
CA ARG A 49 10.33 9.98 -2.34
C ARG A 49 10.42 8.59 -3.00
N PHE A 50 9.90 7.61 -2.29
CA PHE A 50 9.75 6.26 -2.83
C PHE A 50 8.28 5.84 -2.84
N ALA A 51 7.98 4.85 -3.66
CA ALA A 51 6.64 4.26 -3.77
C ALA A 51 6.75 2.75 -3.71
N THR A 52 5.72 2.12 -3.14
CA THR A 52 5.64 0.67 -3.07
C THR A 52 4.33 0.17 -3.66
N VAL A 53 4.39 -1.00 -4.27
CA VAL A 53 3.22 -1.78 -4.66
C VAL A 53 3.34 -3.14 -3.99
N SER A 54 2.35 -3.49 -3.20
CA SER A 54 2.30 -4.76 -2.49
C SER A 54 1.10 -5.56 -2.99
N THR A 55 1.32 -6.81 -3.36
CA THR A 55 0.28 -7.68 -3.90
C THR A 55 0.28 -9.03 -3.23
N THR A 56 -0.90 -9.60 -3.05
CA THR A 56 -1.06 -10.97 -2.58
C THR A 56 -2.41 -11.54 -3.03
N THR A 57 -2.52 -12.84 -2.98
CA THR A 57 -3.79 -13.56 -3.11
C THR A 57 -4.07 -14.30 -1.81
N PHE A 58 -5.36 -14.41 -1.47
CA PHE A 58 -5.77 -15.11 -0.27
C PHE A 58 -7.14 -15.75 -0.47
N GLU A 59 -7.46 -16.72 0.38
CA GLU A 59 -8.78 -17.34 0.43
C GLU A 59 -9.37 -17.19 1.82
N VAL A 60 -10.68 -16.93 1.88
CA VAL A 60 -11.41 -16.81 3.15
C VAL A 60 -12.73 -17.57 3.09
N GLN A 61 -13.21 -17.99 4.25
CA GLN A 61 -14.57 -18.49 4.41
C GLN A 61 -15.56 -17.35 4.28
N ALA A 62 -16.77 -17.66 3.79
CA ALA A 62 -17.82 -16.65 3.64
C ALA A 62 -18.08 -15.92 4.96
N GLY A 63 -18.10 -14.59 4.91
CA GLY A 63 -18.35 -13.76 6.08
C GLY A 63 -18.03 -12.29 5.81
N GLN A 64 -18.25 -11.49 6.85
CA GLN A 64 -17.86 -10.09 6.82
C GLN A 64 -16.50 -9.90 7.49
N TYR A 65 -15.69 -9.04 6.90
CA TYR A 65 -14.33 -8.79 7.36
C TYR A 65 -14.05 -7.30 7.42
N VAL A 66 -13.22 -6.91 8.38
CA VAL A 66 -12.69 -5.55 8.47
C VAL A 66 -11.25 -5.58 7.95
N LEU A 67 -10.99 -4.73 6.96
CA LEU A 67 -9.66 -4.51 6.41
C LEU A 67 -9.11 -3.23 7.05
N GLU A 68 -7.94 -3.30 7.65
CA GLU A 68 -7.29 -2.17 8.31
C GLU A 68 -5.97 -1.86 7.60
N LEU A 69 -5.80 -0.60 7.20
CA LEU A 69 -4.61 -0.11 6.52
C LEU A 69 -3.96 1.00 7.34
N ASP A 70 -2.75 0.73 7.82
CA ASP A 70 -1.92 1.74 8.48
C ASP A 70 -0.99 2.36 7.45
N SER A 71 -0.94 3.68 7.40
CA SER A 71 -0.09 4.36 6.41
C SER A 71 0.47 5.69 6.89
N ASP A 72 1.63 6.03 6.35
CA ASP A 72 2.31 7.32 6.39
C ASP A 72 3.33 7.28 5.21
N ASP A 73 3.26 8.01 4.15
CA ASP A 73 2.23 8.99 3.82
C ASP A 73 1.01 8.34 3.14
N GLY A 74 0.75 8.63 1.88
CA GLY A 74 -0.45 8.23 1.19
C GLY A 74 -0.53 6.75 0.82
N ALA A 75 -1.72 6.18 0.92
CA ALA A 75 -1.95 4.79 0.54
C ALA A 75 -3.34 4.58 -0.06
N ARG A 76 -3.42 3.58 -0.94
CA ARG A 76 -4.66 3.08 -1.53
C ARG A 76 -4.70 1.57 -1.42
N LEU A 77 -5.88 1.03 -1.13
CA LEU A 77 -6.09 -0.41 -1.06
C LEU A 77 -7.13 -0.83 -2.08
N TYR A 78 -6.74 -1.79 -2.91
CA TYR A 78 -7.62 -2.40 -3.92
C TYR A 78 -7.87 -3.85 -3.57
N LEU A 79 -9.11 -4.27 -3.63
CA LEU A 79 -9.52 -5.66 -3.51
C LEU A 79 -10.20 -6.08 -4.80
N ASP A 80 -9.66 -7.09 -5.48
CA ASP A 80 -10.13 -7.54 -6.80
C ASP A 80 -10.27 -6.38 -7.80
N ASP A 81 -9.25 -5.51 -7.80
CA ASP A 81 -9.15 -4.30 -8.63
C ASP A 81 -10.16 -3.19 -8.29
N GLN A 82 -10.92 -3.33 -7.20
CA GLN A 82 -11.84 -2.31 -6.71
C GLN A 82 -11.18 -1.50 -5.59
N LEU A 83 -11.17 -0.17 -5.74
CA LEU A 83 -10.62 0.73 -4.73
C LEU A 83 -11.56 0.78 -3.51
N LEU A 84 -11.06 0.33 -2.36
CA LEU A 84 -11.82 0.31 -1.10
C LEU A 84 -11.37 1.36 -0.11
N ILE A 85 -10.07 1.63 -0.03
CA ILE A 85 -9.49 2.64 0.85
C ILE A 85 -8.65 3.58 0.01
N ASN A 86 -8.89 4.88 0.17
CA ASN A 86 -8.19 5.92 -0.57
C ASN A 86 -7.81 7.05 0.38
N HIS A 87 -6.55 7.03 0.85
CA HIS A 87 -5.99 8.06 1.72
C HIS A 87 -4.72 8.58 1.03
N TRP A 88 -4.92 9.48 0.05
CA TRP A 88 -3.88 9.86 -0.90
C TRP A 88 -3.38 11.28 -0.70
N ASP A 89 -2.72 11.50 0.44
CA ASP A 89 -2.11 12.78 0.79
C ASP A 89 -0.88 12.56 1.69
N VAL A 90 -0.18 13.63 2.01
CA VAL A 90 0.88 13.60 3.02
C VAL A 90 0.24 13.71 4.39
N HIS A 91 0.45 12.72 5.23
CA HIS A 91 -0.11 12.68 6.57
C HIS A 91 0.77 11.86 7.52
N GLU A 92 0.58 12.06 8.82
CA GLU A 92 1.21 11.22 9.83
C GLU A 92 0.56 9.84 9.86
N ALA A 93 1.17 8.90 10.57
CA ALA A 93 0.67 7.54 10.68
C ALA A 93 -0.79 7.52 11.12
N SER A 94 -1.64 6.87 10.35
CA SER A 94 -3.06 6.73 10.61
C SER A 94 -3.57 5.37 10.17
N THR A 95 -4.73 4.98 10.69
CA THR A 95 -5.39 3.71 10.35
C THR A 95 -6.71 4.00 9.67
N ASP A 96 -6.89 3.44 8.48
CA ASP A 96 -8.15 3.46 7.74
C ASP A 96 -8.77 2.07 7.71
N GLU A 97 -10.09 2.00 7.72
CA GLU A 97 -10.82 0.73 7.76
C GLU A 97 -11.87 0.65 6.66
N ALA A 98 -12.09 -0.57 6.18
CA ALA A 98 -13.21 -0.89 5.29
C ALA A 98 -13.82 -2.22 5.71
N THR A 99 -15.15 -2.29 5.74
CA THR A 99 -15.87 -3.53 6.04
C THR A 99 -16.42 -4.10 4.74
N VAL A 100 -16.13 -5.37 4.49
CA VAL A 100 -16.51 -6.05 3.24
C VAL A 100 -17.05 -7.45 3.51
N SER A 101 -17.92 -7.93 2.61
CA SER A 101 -18.35 -9.32 2.59
C SER A 101 -17.49 -10.08 1.59
N LEU A 102 -16.83 -11.15 2.04
CA LEU A 102 -15.88 -11.91 1.23
C LEU A 102 -16.22 -13.39 1.26
N LYS A 103 -15.87 -14.10 0.19
CA LYS A 103 -15.96 -15.55 0.07
C LYS A 103 -14.99 -16.04 -1.00
N GLY A 104 -14.18 -17.05 -0.65
CA GLY A 104 -13.27 -17.68 -1.61
C GLY A 104 -12.02 -16.87 -1.89
N PRO A 105 -11.46 -17.00 -3.11
CA PRO A 105 -10.20 -16.36 -3.45
C PRO A 105 -10.37 -14.89 -3.82
N HIS A 106 -9.40 -14.08 -3.39
CA HIS A 106 -9.35 -12.64 -3.65
C HIS A 106 -7.92 -12.19 -3.92
N ARG A 107 -7.79 -11.06 -4.61
CA ARG A 107 -6.51 -10.39 -4.85
C ARG A 107 -6.47 -9.07 -4.10
N LEU A 108 -5.38 -8.83 -3.41
CA LEU A 108 -5.13 -7.59 -2.68
C LEU A 108 -3.96 -6.85 -3.32
N ARG A 109 -4.14 -5.54 -3.53
CA ARG A 109 -3.06 -4.64 -3.94
C ARG A 109 -3.09 -3.40 -3.08
N ILE A 110 -1.93 -3.03 -2.55
CA ILE A 110 -1.75 -1.81 -1.78
C ILE A 110 -0.70 -0.96 -2.49
N GLU A 111 -1.06 0.28 -2.78
CA GLU A 111 -0.18 1.30 -3.33
C GLU A 111 0.12 2.33 -2.25
N HIS A 112 1.38 2.66 -2.06
CA HIS A 112 1.84 3.54 -0.99
C HIS A 112 2.97 4.42 -1.50
N PHE A 113 3.02 5.66 -1.03
CA PHE A 113 4.16 6.54 -1.27
C PHE A 113 4.61 7.24 0.00
N GLU A 114 5.91 7.56 0.05
CA GLU A 114 6.57 8.32 1.10
C GLU A 114 7.14 9.60 0.50
N ALA A 115 6.74 10.75 1.04
CA ALA A 115 7.27 12.04 0.60
C ALA A 115 8.50 12.45 1.39
N GLY A 116 8.53 12.16 2.69
CA GLY A 116 9.66 12.48 3.54
C GLY A 116 9.40 12.14 4.99
N GLY A 117 10.46 11.95 5.76
CA GLY A 117 10.40 11.64 7.17
C GLY A 117 10.23 10.15 7.47
N PHE A 118 9.51 9.85 8.54
CA PHE A 118 9.20 8.48 8.94
C PHE A 118 8.07 7.91 8.09
N SER A 119 8.21 6.66 7.68
CA SER A 119 7.22 5.97 6.86
C SER A 119 6.64 4.76 7.58
N THR A 120 5.35 4.56 7.45
CA THR A 120 4.65 3.41 8.01
C THR A 120 3.73 2.80 6.94
N LEU A 121 3.73 1.48 6.87
CA LEU A 121 2.80 0.73 6.01
C LEU A 121 2.47 -0.60 6.68
N GLY A 122 1.18 -0.83 6.96
CA GLY A 122 0.72 -2.07 7.55
C GLY A 122 -0.68 -2.43 7.09
N PHE A 123 -0.98 -3.73 7.08
CA PHE A 123 -2.29 -4.24 6.71
C PHE A 123 -2.68 -5.36 7.64
N ARG A 124 -3.94 -5.33 8.09
CA ARG A 124 -4.56 -6.39 8.88
C ARG A 124 -5.96 -6.66 8.39
N MET A 125 -6.38 -7.91 8.50
CA MET A 125 -7.74 -8.32 8.20
C MET A 125 -8.25 -9.15 9.36
N ARG A 126 -9.47 -8.85 9.82
CA ARG A 126 -10.12 -9.60 10.88
C ARG A 126 -11.58 -9.88 10.55
N PRO A 127 -12.15 -11.03 11.01
CA PRO A 127 -13.58 -11.25 10.89
C PRO A 127 -14.37 -10.21 11.69
N LEU A 128 -15.47 -9.75 11.13
CA LEU A 128 -16.42 -8.90 11.83
C LEU A 128 -17.35 -9.80 12.66
N ARG A 129 -17.42 -9.53 13.95
CA ARG A 129 -18.26 -10.31 14.87
C ARG A 129 -19.37 -9.46 15.48
#